data_aa344b4b45ac09251293081f387bbdbd
#
_entry.id   aa344b4b45ac09251293081f387bbdbd
#
_cell.length_a   1.000
_cell.length_b   1.000
_cell.length_c   1.000
_cell.angle_alpha   90.00
_cell.angle_beta   90.00
_cell.angle_gamma   90.00
#
_symmetry.space_group_name_H-M   'P 1'
#
loop_
_entity.id
_entity.type
_entity.pdbx_description
1 polymer ?
#
loop_
_entity_poly.entity_id
_entity_poly.type
_entity_poly.pdbx_seq_one_letter_code
_entity_poly.pdbx_strand_id
1 'polypeptide(L)'
;KQRKAELLATFERMIAYAKDNSVKAVIIAGDLYDKKNISANARNVFLSAINNNPDITFYYLRGNHDAESLFIDCDTIPDNIKMFNDSWTSYTIEAPEDNSVITINGVELTADNSNVIYNSLVLDSNNYNIVTLHGQEAMSSSKDKTEVILLKELKNKAIDYLALGHIHSYKMEQLDSRGVYCYPGCLEGRGFDE
;
A
#
# COMPACT_ATOMS: atom_id res chain seq x y z
N LYS A 1 -0.09 -23.27 -14.18
CA LYS A 1 1.18 -22.67 -14.65
C LYS A 1 0.93 -21.40 -15.45
N GLN A 2 -0.01 -21.41 -16.39
CA GLN A 2 -0.32 -20.26 -17.27
C GLN A 2 -0.75 -19.03 -16.47
N ARG A 3 -1.70 -19.16 -15.53
CA ARG A 3 -2.23 -18.05 -14.72
C ARG A 3 -1.16 -17.33 -13.86
N LYS A 4 -0.16 -18.05 -13.33
CA LYS A 4 0.95 -17.41 -12.62
C LYS A 4 1.82 -16.54 -13.53
N ALA A 5 1.99 -16.95 -14.77
CA ALA A 5 2.73 -16.15 -15.75
C ALA A 5 1.93 -14.89 -16.15
N GLU A 6 0.61 -14.99 -16.25
CA GLU A 6 -0.27 -13.86 -16.54
C GLU A 6 -0.21 -12.80 -15.42
N LEU A 7 -0.30 -13.22 -14.14
CA LEU A 7 -0.16 -12.31 -12.99
C LEU A 7 1.17 -11.54 -13.01
N LEU A 8 2.28 -12.23 -13.25
CA LEU A 8 3.59 -11.58 -13.32
C LEU A 8 3.68 -10.64 -14.51
N ALA A 9 3.16 -11.03 -15.68
CA ALA A 9 3.13 -10.19 -16.86
C ALA A 9 2.26 -8.93 -16.66
N THR A 10 1.17 -9.03 -15.90
CA THR A 10 0.34 -7.85 -15.57
C THR A 10 1.05 -6.91 -14.62
N PHE A 11 1.77 -7.43 -13.64
CA PHE A 11 2.62 -6.62 -12.78
C PHE A 11 3.70 -5.89 -13.59
N GLU A 12 4.40 -6.58 -14.49
CA GLU A 12 5.41 -5.97 -15.36
C GLU A 12 4.81 -4.89 -16.26
N ARG A 13 3.60 -5.11 -16.82
CA ARG A 13 2.88 -4.08 -17.61
C ARG A 13 2.52 -2.86 -16.77
N MET A 14 2.10 -3.05 -15.52
CA MET A 14 1.82 -1.94 -14.60
C MET A 14 3.06 -1.10 -14.35
N ILE A 15 4.20 -1.73 -14.11
CA ILE A 15 5.48 -1.03 -13.91
C ILE A 15 5.92 -0.29 -15.18
N ALA A 16 5.77 -0.91 -16.35
CA ALA A 16 6.07 -0.25 -17.63
C ALA A 16 5.16 0.99 -17.83
N TYR A 17 3.87 0.86 -17.55
CA TYR A 17 2.94 1.99 -17.58
C TYR A 17 3.35 3.11 -16.61
N ALA A 18 3.73 2.76 -15.38
CA ALA A 18 4.20 3.74 -14.39
C ALA A 18 5.44 4.51 -14.90
N LYS A 19 6.39 3.80 -15.51
CA LYS A 19 7.58 4.39 -16.11
C LYS A 19 7.24 5.33 -17.28
N ASP A 20 6.42 4.85 -18.22
CA ASP A 20 6.04 5.60 -19.43
C ASP A 20 5.26 6.88 -19.10
N ASN A 21 4.56 6.90 -17.97
CA ASN A 21 3.80 8.05 -17.47
C ASN A 21 4.52 8.86 -16.38
N SER A 22 5.83 8.65 -16.22
CA SER A 22 6.66 9.39 -15.25
C SER A 22 6.12 9.34 -13.79
N VAL A 23 5.46 8.24 -13.41
CA VAL A 23 5.00 8.02 -12.04
C VAL A 23 6.18 8.01 -11.09
N LYS A 24 6.12 8.76 -10.00
CA LYS A 24 7.19 8.87 -9.02
C LYS A 24 7.05 7.93 -7.84
N ALA A 25 5.82 7.51 -7.53
CA ALA A 25 5.53 6.68 -6.38
C ALA A 25 4.54 5.57 -6.73
N VAL A 26 4.80 4.36 -6.28
CA VAL A 26 3.88 3.22 -6.31
C VAL A 26 3.64 2.78 -4.87
N ILE A 27 2.39 2.78 -4.44
CA ILE A 27 1.98 2.31 -3.12
C ILE A 27 1.47 0.88 -3.24
N ILE A 28 2.05 -0.02 -2.47
CA ILE A 28 1.64 -1.41 -2.35
C ILE A 28 0.98 -1.54 -0.98
N ALA A 29 -0.35 -1.56 -0.99
CA ALA A 29 -1.16 -1.56 0.22
C ALA A 29 -1.45 -2.98 0.73
N GLY A 30 -0.43 -3.83 0.77
CA GLY A 30 -0.48 -5.19 1.28
C GLY A 30 -0.90 -6.24 0.25
N ASP A 31 -0.75 -7.50 0.66
CA ASP A 31 -1.11 -8.70 -0.13
C ASP A 31 -0.47 -8.73 -1.53
N LEU A 32 0.81 -8.32 -1.60
CA LEU A 32 1.59 -8.44 -2.82
C LEU A 32 1.69 -9.91 -3.27
N TYR A 33 1.67 -10.82 -2.32
CA TYR A 33 1.70 -12.26 -2.53
C TYR A 33 0.59 -12.97 -1.76
N ASP A 34 0.03 -13.97 -2.39
CA ASP A 34 -1.12 -14.75 -1.92
C ASP A 34 -0.77 -15.83 -0.88
N LYS A 35 0.50 -16.09 -0.63
CA LYS A 35 0.99 -17.18 0.22
C LYS A 35 2.27 -16.78 0.93
N LYS A 36 2.42 -17.30 2.15
CA LYS A 36 3.65 -17.18 2.93
C LYS A 36 4.90 -17.71 2.20
N ASN A 37 4.76 -18.62 1.22
CA ASN A 37 5.85 -19.13 0.41
C ASN A 37 5.84 -18.48 -0.98
N ILE A 38 6.65 -17.47 -1.14
CA ILE A 38 6.85 -16.77 -2.42
C ILE A 38 7.75 -17.63 -3.31
N SER A 39 7.37 -17.82 -4.58
CA SER A 39 8.28 -18.48 -5.52
C SER A 39 9.48 -17.60 -5.84
N ALA A 40 10.66 -18.20 -6.00
CA ALA A 40 11.86 -17.47 -6.38
C ALA A 40 11.65 -16.61 -7.64
N ASN A 41 10.90 -17.11 -8.62
CA ASN A 41 10.59 -16.36 -9.83
C ASN A 41 9.74 -15.10 -9.53
N ALA A 42 8.71 -15.20 -8.69
CA ALA A 42 7.87 -14.04 -8.35
C ALA A 42 8.68 -12.99 -7.56
N ARG A 43 9.53 -13.43 -6.64
CA ARG A 43 10.46 -12.55 -5.92
C ARG A 43 11.41 -11.84 -6.87
N ASN A 44 12.02 -12.58 -7.79
CA ASN A 44 12.97 -12.01 -8.76
C ASN A 44 12.30 -10.99 -9.69
N VAL A 45 11.07 -11.25 -10.16
CA VAL A 45 10.32 -10.28 -10.97
C VAL A 45 10.08 -8.99 -10.20
N PHE A 46 9.65 -9.09 -8.94
CA PHE A 46 9.41 -7.93 -8.09
C PHE A 46 10.69 -7.12 -7.84
N LEU A 47 11.76 -7.79 -7.41
CA LEU A 47 13.05 -7.14 -7.14
C LEU A 47 13.65 -6.52 -8.41
N SER A 48 13.53 -7.20 -9.55
CA SER A 48 13.97 -6.66 -10.83
C SER A 48 13.19 -5.42 -11.22
N ALA A 49 11.87 -5.40 -10.98
CA ALA A 49 11.04 -4.23 -11.26
C ALA A 49 11.49 -3.01 -10.43
N ILE A 50 11.83 -3.21 -9.16
CA ILE A 50 12.34 -2.13 -8.30
C ILE A 50 13.72 -1.67 -8.79
N ASN A 51 14.67 -2.58 -8.94
CA ASN A 51 16.05 -2.26 -9.29
C ASN A 51 16.17 -1.59 -10.68
N ASN A 52 15.32 -1.99 -11.65
CA ASN A 52 15.35 -1.46 -13.00
C ASN A 52 14.59 -0.13 -13.16
N ASN A 53 13.95 0.37 -12.11
CA ASN A 53 13.19 1.61 -12.11
C ASN A 53 13.58 2.51 -10.92
N PRO A 54 14.83 2.99 -10.84
CA PRO A 54 15.32 3.78 -9.71
C PRO A 54 14.60 5.13 -9.55
N ASP A 55 13.95 5.63 -10.59
CA ASP A 55 13.19 6.88 -10.56
C ASP A 55 11.78 6.72 -9.96
N ILE A 56 11.35 5.49 -9.69
CA ILE A 56 10.09 5.17 -9.03
C ILE A 56 10.40 4.71 -7.61
N THR A 57 9.79 5.35 -6.62
CA THR A 57 9.86 4.90 -5.23
C THR A 57 8.67 3.99 -4.93
N PHE A 58 8.94 2.82 -4.39
CA PHE A 58 7.93 1.85 -3.99
C PHE A 58 7.69 1.93 -2.49
N TYR A 59 6.46 2.21 -2.08
CA TYR A 59 6.04 2.26 -0.68
C TYR A 59 5.28 0.98 -0.36
N TYR A 60 5.90 0.11 0.43
CA TYR A 60 5.39 -1.22 0.68
C TYR A 60 4.89 -1.38 2.12
N LEU A 61 3.60 -1.58 2.24
CA LEU A 61 2.90 -2.02 3.43
C LEU A 61 2.63 -3.51 3.30
N ARG A 62 2.97 -4.32 4.30
CA ARG A 62 2.65 -5.75 4.30
C ARG A 62 1.16 -5.95 4.62
N GLY A 63 0.54 -6.89 3.90
CA GLY A 63 -0.78 -7.43 4.23
C GLY A 63 -0.66 -8.69 5.07
N ASN A 64 -1.80 -9.23 5.48
CA ASN A 64 -1.87 -10.44 6.30
C ASN A 64 -1.38 -11.72 5.57
N HIS A 65 -1.34 -11.72 4.25
CA HIS A 65 -0.81 -12.82 3.42
C HIS A 65 0.68 -12.66 3.08
N ASP A 66 1.26 -11.48 3.26
CA ASP A 66 2.65 -11.24 2.92
C ASP A 66 3.58 -11.91 3.93
N ALA A 67 4.58 -12.62 3.42
CA ALA A 67 5.61 -13.22 4.26
C ALA A 67 6.62 -12.16 4.73
N GLU A 68 7.12 -12.32 5.95
CA GLU A 68 8.27 -11.54 6.44
C GLU A 68 9.53 -11.72 5.57
N SER A 69 9.52 -12.73 4.72
CA SER A 69 10.70 -13.24 4.00
C SER A 69 10.95 -12.61 2.62
N LEU A 70 10.27 -11.54 2.24
CA LEU A 70 10.49 -10.94 0.90
C LEU A 70 11.96 -10.58 0.65
N PHE A 71 12.65 -10.10 1.68
CA PHE A 71 14.05 -9.65 1.63
C PHE A 71 15.03 -10.53 2.41
N ILE A 72 14.60 -11.68 2.96
CA ILE A 72 15.44 -12.54 3.82
C ILE A 72 16.74 -12.97 3.14
N ASP A 73 16.71 -13.21 1.83
CA ASP A 73 17.87 -13.67 1.08
C ASP A 73 18.46 -12.57 0.19
N CYS A 74 18.12 -11.30 0.45
CA CYS A 74 18.68 -10.18 -0.29
C CYS A 74 19.89 -9.63 0.44
N ASP A 75 21.06 -9.62 -0.20
CA ASP A 75 22.27 -9.01 0.34
C ASP A 75 22.08 -7.50 0.60
N THR A 76 21.22 -6.87 -0.17
CA THR A 76 20.88 -5.45 -0.02
C THR A 76 19.40 -5.22 -0.38
N ILE A 77 18.71 -4.39 0.41
CA ILE A 77 17.40 -3.88 0.08
C ILE A 77 17.58 -2.69 -0.87
N PRO A 78 16.86 -2.64 -2.02
CA PRO A 78 16.96 -1.50 -2.95
C PRO A 78 16.62 -0.16 -2.26
N ASP A 79 17.36 0.89 -2.55
CA ASP A 79 17.18 2.22 -1.92
C ASP A 79 15.82 2.86 -2.25
N ASN A 80 15.24 2.50 -3.38
CA ASN A 80 13.95 3.00 -3.86
C ASN A 80 12.74 2.19 -3.37
N ILE A 81 12.91 1.28 -2.39
CA ILE A 81 11.81 0.71 -1.63
C ILE A 81 11.78 1.30 -0.23
N LYS A 82 10.59 1.70 0.21
CA LYS A 82 10.30 2.24 1.54
C LYS A 82 9.28 1.34 2.20
N MET A 83 9.59 0.86 3.39
CA MET A 83 8.74 -0.09 4.12
C MET A 83 8.06 0.59 5.30
N PHE A 84 6.88 0.12 5.61
CA PHE A 84 6.16 0.45 6.83
C PHE A 84 6.32 -0.68 7.86
N ASN A 85 6.00 -0.38 9.10
CA ASN A 85 6.04 -1.32 10.21
C ASN A 85 4.82 -1.12 11.14
N ASP A 86 4.86 -1.66 12.35
CA ASP A 86 3.80 -1.59 13.35
C ASP A 86 3.62 -0.23 14.03
N SER A 87 4.40 0.76 13.63
CA SER A 87 4.32 2.15 14.08
C SER A 87 4.17 3.08 12.89
N TRP A 88 3.46 4.21 13.06
CA TRP A 88 3.31 5.20 11.99
C TRP A 88 4.67 5.63 11.44
N THR A 89 4.88 5.39 10.18
CA THR A 89 6.05 5.83 9.43
C THR A 89 5.59 6.79 8.34
N SER A 90 6.27 7.93 8.23
CA SER A 90 5.97 8.98 7.25
C SER A 90 7.16 9.20 6.33
N TYR A 91 6.89 9.23 5.04
CA TYR A 91 7.82 9.59 3.98
C TYR A 91 7.34 10.85 3.29
N THR A 92 8.27 11.74 2.96
CA THR A 92 7.97 13.02 2.31
C THR A 92 8.44 12.98 0.86
N ILE A 93 7.61 13.47 -0.04
CA ILE A 93 7.93 13.73 -1.44
C ILE A 93 7.73 15.23 -1.67
N GLU A 94 8.79 15.91 -2.11
CA GLU A 94 8.70 17.30 -2.54
C GLU A 94 8.24 17.34 -4.00
N ALA A 95 7.18 18.09 -4.29
CA ALA A 95 6.75 18.34 -5.65
C ALA A 95 7.52 19.54 -6.21
N PRO A 96 8.36 19.35 -7.24
CA PRO A 96 9.28 20.40 -7.69
C PRO A 96 8.58 21.60 -8.36
N GLU A 97 7.31 21.45 -8.75
CA GLU A 97 6.60 22.45 -9.56
C GLU A 97 5.99 23.59 -8.74
N ASP A 98 5.59 23.33 -7.49
CA ASP A 98 4.88 24.29 -6.65
C ASP A 98 5.33 24.34 -5.19
N ASN A 99 6.41 23.63 -4.85
CA ASN A 99 6.91 23.41 -3.49
C ASN A 99 5.86 22.79 -2.53
N SER A 100 4.86 22.12 -3.06
CA SER A 100 3.92 21.36 -2.23
C SER A 100 4.61 20.15 -1.62
N VAL A 101 4.22 19.82 -0.41
CA VAL A 101 4.72 18.66 0.32
C VAL A 101 3.68 17.57 0.28
N ILE A 102 4.05 16.43 -0.26
CA ILE A 102 3.22 15.22 -0.23
C ILE A 102 3.80 14.28 0.82
N THR A 103 2.98 13.81 1.73
CA THR A 103 3.40 12.79 2.70
C THR A 103 2.73 11.46 2.40
N ILE A 104 3.47 10.37 2.56
CA ILE A 104 2.94 9.01 2.49
C ILE A 104 3.15 8.37 3.86
N ASN A 105 2.05 8.10 4.54
CA ASN A 105 2.01 7.65 5.92
C ASN A 105 1.41 6.24 5.95
N GLY A 106 2.05 5.32 6.66
CA GLY A 106 1.57 3.96 6.76
C GLY A 106 1.88 3.33 8.10
N VAL A 107 1.07 2.34 8.46
CA VAL A 107 1.27 1.50 9.63
C VAL A 107 0.68 0.12 9.37
N GLU A 108 1.40 -0.93 9.72
CA GLU A 108 0.90 -2.29 9.69
C GLU A 108 -0.02 -2.53 10.89
N LEU A 109 -1.25 -2.98 10.63
CA LEU A 109 -2.20 -3.29 11.69
C LEU A 109 -1.81 -4.58 12.40
N THR A 110 -1.75 -4.51 13.72
CA THR A 110 -1.48 -5.65 14.60
C THR A 110 -2.52 -5.72 15.72
N ALA A 111 -2.58 -6.84 16.44
CA ALA A 111 -3.45 -6.95 17.61
C ALA A 111 -3.13 -5.88 18.69
N ASP A 112 -1.87 -5.51 18.82
CA ASP A 112 -1.40 -4.59 19.85
C ASP A 112 -1.67 -3.13 19.50
N ASN A 113 -1.57 -2.75 18.21
CA ASN A 113 -1.69 -1.35 17.80
C ASN A 113 -3.08 -0.94 17.30
N SER A 114 -3.94 -1.88 16.93
CA SER A 114 -5.24 -1.65 16.26
C SER A 114 -6.18 -0.67 16.99
N ASN A 115 -6.02 -0.48 18.29
CA ASN A 115 -6.81 0.46 19.07
C ASN A 115 -6.17 1.85 19.17
N VAL A 116 -4.85 1.95 19.01
CA VAL A 116 -4.10 3.19 19.31
C VAL A 116 -3.70 3.96 18.05
N ILE A 117 -3.63 3.30 16.88
CA ILE A 117 -3.20 3.92 15.63
C ILE A 117 -4.00 5.17 15.26
N TYR A 118 -5.31 5.15 15.51
CA TYR A 118 -6.17 6.27 15.15
C TYR A 118 -5.87 7.54 15.95
N ASN A 119 -5.54 7.38 17.25
CA ASN A 119 -5.22 8.51 18.14
C ASN A 119 -3.79 9.00 17.94
N SER A 120 -2.89 8.14 17.49
CA SER A 120 -1.47 8.49 17.28
C SER A 120 -1.17 9.05 15.88
N LEU A 121 -2.14 9.00 14.96
CA LEU A 121 -1.98 9.62 13.64
C LEU A 121 -2.07 11.14 13.75
N VAL A 122 -0.95 11.80 13.46
CA VAL A 122 -0.82 13.26 13.41
C VAL A 122 -0.30 13.68 12.04
N LEU A 123 -1.08 14.46 11.31
CA LEU A 123 -0.77 14.95 9.97
C LEU A 123 -0.80 16.48 9.93
N ASP A 124 0.12 17.08 9.17
CA ASP A 124 0.05 18.52 8.88
C ASP A 124 -1.00 18.78 7.81
N SER A 125 -1.98 19.61 8.14
CA SER A 125 -3.08 19.96 7.23
C SER A 125 -2.65 20.81 6.03
N ASN A 126 -1.45 21.37 6.05
CA ASN A 126 -0.89 22.13 4.92
C ASN A 126 -0.30 21.21 3.84
N ASN A 127 -0.04 19.95 4.16
CA ASN A 127 0.50 18.98 3.23
C ASN A 127 -0.62 18.24 2.47
N TYR A 128 -0.28 17.63 1.34
CA TYR A 128 -1.11 16.61 0.73
C TYR A 128 -0.79 15.25 1.38
N ASN A 129 -1.73 14.74 2.16
CA ASN A 129 -1.49 13.58 3.00
C ASN A 129 -2.10 12.32 2.41
N ILE A 130 -1.26 11.39 2.02
CA ILE A 130 -1.66 10.03 1.65
C ILE A 130 -1.44 9.14 2.88
N VAL A 131 -2.45 8.35 3.22
CA VAL A 131 -2.37 7.33 4.28
C VAL A 131 -2.60 5.97 3.66
N THR A 132 -1.79 4.97 4.01
CA THR A 132 -1.97 3.59 3.54
C THR A 132 -2.17 2.64 4.71
N LEU A 133 -3.18 1.77 4.59
CA LEU A 133 -3.54 0.72 5.53
C LEU A 133 -3.99 -0.53 4.79
N HIS A 134 -3.91 -1.68 5.44
CA HIS A 134 -4.41 -2.94 4.90
C HIS A 134 -5.50 -3.50 5.81
N GLY A 135 -6.69 -3.73 5.26
CA GLY A 135 -7.83 -4.28 5.99
C GLY A 135 -9.17 -3.86 5.38
N GLN A 136 -10.23 -4.48 5.88
CA GLN A 136 -11.59 -4.16 5.48
C GLN A 136 -12.14 -2.98 6.28
N GLU A 137 -12.73 -2.02 5.60
CA GLU A 137 -13.40 -0.90 6.25
C GLU A 137 -14.65 -1.37 7.02
N ALA A 138 -14.84 -0.77 8.19
CA ALA A 138 -16.04 -0.94 9.00
C ALA A 138 -16.50 0.39 9.61
N MET A 139 -17.80 0.50 9.84
CA MET A 139 -18.40 1.65 10.52
C MET A 139 -18.38 1.52 12.04
N SER A 140 -18.21 0.31 12.54
CA SER A 140 -18.15 0.00 13.99
C SER A 140 -17.13 -1.08 14.28
N SER A 141 -16.64 -1.15 15.52
CA SER A 141 -15.66 -2.16 15.95
C SER A 141 -16.15 -3.58 15.69
N SER A 142 -15.37 -4.39 15.01
CA SER A 142 -15.55 -5.83 14.91
C SER A 142 -14.77 -6.56 16.01
N LYS A 143 -15.02 -7.87 16.16
CA LYS A 143 -14.29 -8.71 17.13
C LYS A 143 -12.84 -8.94 16.71
N ASP A 144 -12.59 -9.04 15.41
CA ASP A 144 -11.24 -9.11 14.87
C ASP A 144 -10.80 -7.70 14.46
N LYS A 145 -9.77 -7.20 15.13
CA LYS A 145 -9.31 -5.81 14.98
C LYS A 145 -8.09 -5.68 14.06
N THR A 146 -7.45 -6.79 13.73
CA THR A 146 -6.19 -6.78 12.96
C THR A 146 -6.41 -6.58 11.46
N GLU A 147 -7.64 -6.86 11.00
CA GLU A 147 -8.01 -6.72 9.59
C GLU A 147 -9.16 -5.72 9.37
N VAL A 148 -9.48 -4.92 10.39
CA VAL A 148 -10.59 -3.96 10.35
C VAL A 148 -10.10 -2.54 10.47
N ILE A 149 -10.49 -1.71 9.52
CA ILE A 149 -10.20 -0.27 9.48
C ILE A 149 -11.45 0.52 9.84
N LEU A 150 -11.37 1.29 10.92
CA LEU A 150 -12.45 2.13 11.40
C LEU A 150 -12.42 3.47 10.68
N LEU A 151 -13.12 3.60 9.54
CA LEU A 151 -13.16 4.84 8.75
C LEU A 151 -13.62 6.04 9.57
N LYS A 152 -14.53 5.84 10.52
CA LYS A 152 -15.01 6.89 11.41
C LYS A 152 -13.86 7.56 12.19
N GLU A 153 -12.87 6.78 12.61
CA GLU A 153 -11.73 7.28 13.39
C GLU A 153 -10.68 7.99 12.51
N LEU A 154 -10.75 7.84 11.19
CA LEU A 154 -9.85 8.47 10.22
C LEU A 154 -10.43 9.77 9.64
N LYS A 155 -11.73 10.05 9.82
CA LYS A 155 -12.37 11.27 9.35
C LYS A 155 -11.79 12.51 10.04
N ASN A 156 -11.68 13.60 9.28
CA ASN A 156 -11.22 14.90 9.74
C ASN A 156 -9.80 14.90 10.31
N LYS A 157 -8.95 13.98 9.86
CA LYS A 157 -7.54 13.88 10.24
C LYS A 157 -6.58 14.44 9.17
N ALA A 158 -7.07 15.32 8.29
CA ALA A 158 -6.31 15.91 7.21
C ALA A 158 -5.77 14.89 6.18
N ILE A 159 -6.50 13.80 5.95
CA ILE A 159 -6.19 12.80 4.93
C ILE A 159 -6.80 13.26 3.60
N ASP A 160 -6.00 13.35 2.54
CA ASP A 160 -6.45 13.64 1.17
C ASP A 160 -6.76 12.37 0.40
N TYR A 161 -5.94 11.34 0.59
CA TYR A 161 -6.12 10.05 -0.07
C TYR A 161 -5.79 8.91 0.89
N LEU A 162 -6.77 8.05 1.16
CA LEU A 162 -6.59 6.84 1.96
C LEU A 162 -6.49 5.64 1.03
N ALA A 163 -5.26 5.16 0.82
CA ALA A 163 -4.93 4.00 -0.01
C ALA A 163 -5.11 2.71 0.80
N LEU A 164 -6.08 1.90 0.44
CA LEU A 164 -6.44 0.69 1.16
C LEU A 164 -6.17 -0.56 0.34
N GLY A 165 -5.68 -1.62 1.00
CA GLY A 165 -5.59 -2.97 0.46
C GLY A 165 -6.51 -3.94 1.19
N HIS A 166 -6.55 -5.21 0.79
CA HIS A 166 -7.36 -6.32 1.30
C HIS A 166 -8.61 -6.63 0.46
N ILE A 167 -9.37 -5.62 0.03
CA ILE A 167 -10.58 -5.83 -0.79
C ILE A 167 -10.17 -5.97 -2.26
N HIS A 168 -10.61 -7.04 -2.89
CA HIS A 168 -10.22 -7.40 -4.26
C HIS A 168 -11.00 -6.63 -5.34
N SER A 169 -12.13 -6.03 -4.98
CA SER A 169 -12.94 -5.22 -5.90
C SER A 169 -12.55 -3.75 -5.83
N TYR A 170 -12.54 -3.07 -6.97
CA TYR A 170 -12.34 -1.62 -7.00
C TYR A 170 -13.47 -0.89 -6.27
N LYS A 171 -13.08 0.00 -5.37
CA LYS A 171 -14.02 0.87 -4.64
C LYS A 171 -13.34 2.18 -4.32
N MET A 172 -14.01 3.30 -4.64
CA MET A 172 -13.56 4.63 -4.28
C MET A 172 -14.74 5.45 -3.79
N GLU A 173 -14.64 5.99 -2.57
CA GLU A 173 -15.71 6.76 -1.94
C GLU A 173 -15.14 7.92 -1.13
N GLN A 174 -16.01 8.86 -0.78
CA GLN A 174 -15.67 10.01 0.04
C GLN A 174 -15.38 9.57 1.49
N LEU A 175 -14.21 9.94 2.03
CA LEU A 175 -13.88 9.73 3.43
C LEU A 175 -14.53 10.81 4.31
N ASP A 176 -14.30 12.08 3.96
CA ASP A 176 -14.86 13.26 4.62
C ASP A 176 -14.91 14.45 3.63
N SER A 177 -15.01 15.69 4.12
CA SER A 177 -15.06 16.88 3.24
C SER A 177 -13.77 17.14 2.47
N ARG A 178 -12.63 16.56 2.89
CA ARG A 178 -11.31 16.77 2.31
C ARG A 178 -10.87 15.63 1.41
N GLY A 179 -11.01 14.39 1.85
CA GLY A 179 -10.36 13.26 1.24
C GLY A 179 -11.27 12.13 0.82
N VAL A 180 -10.69 11.21 0.06
CA VAL A 180 -11.32 9.99 -0.41
C VAL A 180 -10.59 8.77 0.11
N TYR A 181 -11.26 7.60 0.15
CA TYR A 181 -10.60 6.32 0.32
C TYR A 181 -10.78 5.44 -0.90
N CYS A 182 -9.80 4.60 -1.18
CA CYS A 182 -9.78 3.77 -2.38
C CYS A 182 -9.18 2.40 -2.10
N TYR A 183 -9.91 1.38 -2.50
CA TYR A 183 -9.41 0.04 -2.76
C TYR A 183 -9.18 -0.10 -4.27
N PRO A 184 -7.95 -0.33 -4.74
CA PRO A 184 -7.68 -0.45 -6.18
C PRO A 184 -8.22 -1.75 -6.77
N GLY A 185 -8.60 -2.72 -5.93
CA GLY A 185 -8.91 -4.07 -6.34
C GLY A 185 -7.65 -4.90 -6.60
N CYS A 186 -7.83 -6.13 -7.07
CA CYS A 186 -6.71 -6.97 -7.46
C CYS A 186 -6.25 -6.65 -8.88
N LEU A 187 -4.96 -6.85 -9.13
CA LEU A 187 -4.34 -6.56 -10.43
C LEU A 187 -4.84 -7.49 -11.55
N GLU A 188 -5.18 -8.72 -11.16
CA GLU A 188 -5.77 -9.75 -12.01
C GLU A 188 -6.79 -10.55 -11.18
N GLY A 189 -8.04 -10.59 -11.60
CA GLY A 189 -9.09 -11.38 -10.96
C GLY A 189 -8.77 -12.88 -10.97
N ARG A 190 -9.12 -13.57 -9.90
CA ARG A 190 -8.89 -15.02 -9.75
C ARG A 190 -10.14 -15.85 -9.96
N GLY A 191 -11.29 -15.22 -9.91
CA GLY A 191 -12.61 -15.81 -10.02
C GLY A 191 -13.57 -14.91 -10.75
N PHE A 192 -14.82 -15.34 -10.79
CA PHE A 192 -15.91 -14.55 -11.38
C PHE A 192 -16.41 -13.45 -10.42
N ASP A 193 -15.95 -13.48 -9.16
CA ASP A 193 -16.36 -12.57 -8.09
C ASP A 193 -15.31 -11.46 -7.81
N GLU A 194 -14.25 -11.40 -8.63
CA GLU A 194 -13.12 -10.45 -8.49
C GLU A 194 -12.93 -9.61 -9.76
#